data_254e9b6c16ff79685e609a99b62aeaa4
#
_entry.id   254e9b6c16ff79685e609a99b62aeaa4
#
_cell.length_a   1.000
_cell.length_b   1.000
_cell.length_c   1.000
_cell.angle_alpha   90.00
_cell.angle_beta   90.00
_cell.angle_gamma   90.00
#
_symmetry.space_group_name_H-M   'P 1'
#
loop_
_entity.id
_entity.type
_entity.pdbx_description
1 polymer ?
#
loop_
_entity_poly.entity_id
_entity_poly.type
_entity_poly.pdbx_seq_one_letter_code
_entity_poly.pdbx_strand_id
1 'polypeptide(L)'
;MREYATKVRHSLQWPQPLLTAVLFGVLSLLAACGTTSKVNYRNGRYYSARDMARMKAADRRRVSSRTTTVKTKTKVSSTAGRAKTIVRRPLPANVPAQMAAVIETARSYQGTPYKFGGTTRQGMDCSGLLHESFAAINISIPRSSNEQAAWGEPVRPQDLRPGDLVFFGASPGSSTITHVGMVTEASPESVQFIHSSSSLGVVENALESDYYLSRFIKAVRPRL
;
A
#
# COMPACT_ATOMS: atom_id res chain seq x y z
N MET A 1 -51.29 -35.60 -58.56
CA MET A 1 -52.03 -35.89 -57.27
C MET A 1 -51.24 -35.31 -56.13
N ARG A 2 -51.84 -34.35 -55.42
CA ARG A 2 -51.27 -33.61 -54.33
C ARG A 2 -51.60 -34.35 -52.99
N GLU A 3 -50.62 -34.51 -52.13
CA GLU A 3 -50.92 -34.82 -50.70
C GLU A 3 -49.95 -34.09 -49.81
N TYR A 4 -50.50 -33.24 -49.09
CA TYR A 4 -50.47 -32.71 -47.75
C TYR A 4 -49.33 -33.22 -46.77
N ALA A 5 -48.43 -32.32 -46.44
CA ALA A 5 -47.61 -32.43 -45.26
C ALA A 5 -48.04 -31.33 -44.29
N THR A 6 -48.84 -31.66 -43.30
CA THR A 6 -49.23 -30.83 -42.16
C THR A 6 -48.08 -30.83 -41.13
N LYS A 7 -47.43 -29.66 -41.01
CA LYS A 7 -46.36 -29.42 -40.05
C LYS A 7 -46.96 -29.03 -38.68
N VAL A 8 -47.01 -29.97 -37.77
CA VAL A 8 -47.39 -29.70 -36.38
C VAL A 8 -46.27 -28.96 -35.71
N ARG A 9 -46.49 -27.68 -35.43
CA ARG A 9 -45.63 -26.89 -34.54
C ARG A 9 -46.09 -27.08 -33.10
N HIS A 10 -45.37 -27.86 -32.32
CA HIS A 10 -45.51 -27.84 -30.88
C HIS A 10 -44.76 -26.62 -30.34
N SER A 11 -45.51 -25.56 -29.98
CA SER A 11 -45.00 -24.45 -29.20
C SER A 11 -44.88 -24.88 -27.76
N LEU A 12 -43.68 -25.09 -27.30
CA LEU A 12 -43.39 -25.31 -25.84
C LEU A 12 -43.62 -23.96 -25.17
N GLN A 13 -44.81 -23.73 -24.64
CA GLN A 13 -45.11 -22.59 -23.75
C GLN A 13 -44.72 -22.97 -22.32
N TRP A 14 -43.61 -22.42 -21.90
CA TRP A 14 -43.21 -22.49 -20.49
C TRP A 14 -44.07 -21.53 -19.66
N PRO A 15 -44.57 -21.93 -18.48
CA PRO A 15 -45.42 -21.05 -17.68
C PRO A 15 -44.61 -19.85 -17.23
N GLN A 16 -45.11 -18.66 -17.47
CA GLN A 16 -44.53 -17.35 -17.17
C GLN A 16 -43.98 -17.17 -15.74
N PRO A 17 -44.57 -17.74 -14.66
CA PRO A 17 -44.08 -17.60 -13.32
C PRO A 17 -42.74 -18.32 -13.04
N LEU A 18 -42.38 -19.36 -13.82
CA LEU A 18 -41.10 -20.04 -13.66
C LEU A 18 -39.92 -19.25 -14.25
N LEU A 19 -40.14 -18.55 -15.37
CA LEU A 19 -39.12 -17.69 -15.99
C LEU A 19 -38.77 -16.49 -15.10
N THR A 20 -39.75 -15.86 -14.46
CA THR A 20 -39.52 -14.73 -13.54
C THR A 20 -38.79 -15.16 -12.26
N ALA A 21 -39.11 -16.36 -11.73
CA ALA A 21 -38.44 -16.89 -10.54
C ALA A 21 -36.96 -17.23 -10.82
N VAL A 22 -36.63 -17.76 -11.98
CA VAL A 22 -35.26 -18.05 -12.40
C VAL A 22 -34.48 -16.76 -12.63
N LEU A 23 -35.09 -15.74 -13.24
CA LEU A 23 -34.43 -14.44 -13.49
C LEU A 23 -34.13 -13.71 -12.17
N PHE A 24 -35.03 -13.73 -11.19
CA PHE A 24 -34.80 -13.16 -9.87
C PHE A 24 -33.76 -13.95 -9.06
N GLY A 25 -33.72 -15.27 -9.20
CA GLY A 25 -32.71 -16.12 -8.56
C GLY A 25 -31.30 -15.86 -9.10
N VAL A 26 -31.13 -15.70 -10.41
CA VAL A 26 -29.83 -15.37 -11.04
C VAL A 26 -29.40 -13.95 -10.70
N LEU A 27 -30.32 -12.98 -10.66
CA LEU A 27 -30.01 -11.61 -10.26
C LEU A 27 -29.58 -11.50 -8.80
N SER A 28 -30.16 -12.30 -7.90
CA SER A 28 -29.79 -12.38 -6.48
C SER A 28 -28.40 -13.01 -6.28
N LEU A 29 -28.00 -13.97 -7.10
CA LEU A 29 -26.69 -14.59 -7.07
C LEU A 29 -25.59 -13.65 -7.58
N LEU A 30 -25.89 -12.74 -8.54
CA LEU A 30 -24.96 -11.75 -9.04
C LEU A 30 -24.76 -10.59 -8.06
N ALA A 31 -25.71 -10.30 -7.18
CA ALA A 31 -25.58 -9.28 -6.14
C ALA A 31 -24.71 -9.74 -4.94
N ALA A 32 -24.41 -11.04 -4.81
CA ALA A 32 -23.59 -11.59 -3.72
C ALA A 32 -22.08 -11.59 -4.00
N CYS A 33 -21.64 -11.27 -5.21
CA CYS A 33 -20.23 -11.20 -5.60
C CYS A 33 -19.75 -9.74 -5.70
N GLY A 34 -19.41 -9.10 -4.58
CA GLY A 34 -18.89 -7.73 -4.65
C GLY A 34 -18.51 -7.04 -3.36
N THR A 35 -18.44 -7.72 -2.23
CA THR A 35 -17.77 -7.15 -1.05
C THR A 35 -16.36 -7.68 -0.95
N THR A 36 -15.44 -7.15 -1.76
CA THR A 36 -14.02 -7.20 -1.41
C THR A 36 -13.87 -6.44 -0.09
N SER A 37 -13.91 -7.15 1.03
CA SER A 37 -13.59 -6.59 2.32
C SER A 37 -12.16 -6.07 2.25
N LYS A 38 -12.01 -4.72 2.26
CA LYS A 38 -10.70 -4.09 2.38
C LYS A 38 -10.09 -4.52 3.71
N VAL A 39 -9.12 -5.41 3.63
CA VAL A 39 -8.44 -5.97 4.78
C VAL A 39 -7.27 -5.04 5.12
N ASN A 40 -7.30 -4.45 6.31
CA ASN A 40 -6.22 -3.59 6.82
C ASN A 40 -5.43 -4.35 7.87
N TYR A 41 -4.10 -4.18 7.84
CA TYR A 41 -3.17 -4.85 8.76
C TYR A 41 -2.79 -3.92 9.92
N ARG A 42 -2.94 -4.38 11.16
CA ARG A 42 -2.45 -3.71 12.37
C ARG A 42 -2.18 -4.74 13.47
N ASN A 43 -1.06 -4.63 14.19
CA ASN A 43 -0.68 -5.50 15.31
C ASN A 43 -0.76 -7.01 14.96
N GLY A 44 -0.21 -7.41 13.81
CA GLY A 44 -0.20 -8.81 13.40
C GLY A 44 -1.56 -9.39 12.98
N ARG A 45 -2.62 -8.59 12.89
CA ARG A 45 -3.97 -9.01 12.55
C ARG A 45 -4.54 -8.21 11.38
N TYR A 46 -5.35 -8.87 10.57
CA TYR A 46 -6.15 -8.21 9.54
C TYR A 46 -7.44 -7.67 10.16
N TYR A 47 -7.72 -6.41 9.90
CA TYR A 47 -8.95 -5.74 10.33
C TYR A 47 -9.80 -5.35 9.13
N SER A 48 -11.11 -5.49 9.26
CA SER A 48 -12.05 -4.98 8.27
C SER A 48 -12.07 -3.43 8.27
N ALA A 49 -12.54 -2.82 7.19
CA ALA A 49 -12.72 -1.37 7.15
C ALA A 49 -13.62 -0.84 8.29
N ARG A 50 -14.60 -1.66 8.74
CA ARG A 50 -15.45 -1.36 9.91
C ARG A 50 -14.67 -1.36 11.22
N ASP A 51 -13.76 -2.32 11.40
CA ASP A 51 -12.95 -2.41 12.62
C ASP A 51 -11.97 -1.26 12.70
N MET A 52 -11.34 -0.88 11.58
CA MET A 52 -10.47 0.30 11.50
C MET A 52 -11.23 1.60 11.81
N ALA A 53 -12.46 1.75 11.31
CA ALA A 53 -13.29 2.91 11.63
C ALA A 53 -13.65 2.98 13.12
N ARG A 54 -13.96 1.83 13.75
CA ARG A 54 -14.22 1.75 15.21
C ARG A 54 -12.99 2.11 16.04
N MET A 55 -11.81 1.61 15.65
CA MET A 55 -10.54 1.93 16.33
C MET A 55 -10.20 3.41 16.22
N LYS A 56 -10.39 4.02 15.05
CA LYS A 56 -10.20 5.46 14.83
C LYS A 56 -11.16 6.33 15.64
N ALA A 57 -12.42 5.90 15.79
CA ALA A 57 -13.39 6.58 16.64
C ALA A 57 -13.04 6.48 18.14
N ALA A 58 -12.49 5.35 18.58
CA ALA A 58 -12.02 5.15 19.96
C ALA A 58 -10.79 6.01 20.27
N ASP A 59 -9.83 6.13 19.35
CA ASP A 59 -8.65 6.99 19.49
C ASP A 59 -9.02 8.47 19.56
N ARG A 60 -9.96 8.93 18.70
CA ARG A 60 -10.47 10.32 18.78
C ARG A 60 -11.09 10.65 20.14
N ARG A 61 -11.82 9.70 20.73
CA ARG A 61 -12.41 9.87 22.09
C ARG A 61 -11.31 9.94 23.17
N ARG A 62 -10.24 9.14 23.06
CA ARG A 62 -9.10 9.17 23.99
C ARG A 62 -8.30 10.47 23.91
N VAL A 63 -8.10 11.01 22.71
CA VAL A 63 -7.42 12.29 22.50
C VAL A 63 -8.26 13.45 23.05
N SER A 64 -9.58 13.44 22.79
CA SER A 64 -10.49 14.47 23.31
C SER A 64 -10.58 14.50 24.85
N SER A 65 -10.46 13.35 25.51
CA SER A 65 -10.48 13.29 26.99
C SER A 65 -9.16 13.69 27.65
N ARG A 66 -8.06 13.78 26.91
CA ARG A 66 -6.75 14.23 27.41
C ARG A 66 -6.48 15.73 27.26
N THR A 67 -7.33 16.47 26.56
CA THR A 67 -7.12 17.90 26.25
C THR A 67 -7.73 18.84 27.31
N THR A 68 -8.23 18.31 28.42
CA THR A 68 -8.73 19.14 29.53
C THR A 68 -7.69 19.13 30.64
N THR A 69 -6.73 20.01 30.59
CA THR A 69 -5.89 20.61 31.63
C THR A 69 -4.45 20.74 31.13
N VAL A 70 -4.09 21.87 30.60
CA VAL A 70 -2.93 22.71 30.97
C VAL A 70 -2.93 23.93 30.05
N LYS A 71 -3.46 25.04 30.56
CA LYS A 71 -3.15 26.38 30.06
C LYS A 71 -1.82 26.80 30.67
N THR A 72 -0.73 26.64 29.92
CA THR A 72 0.51 27.33 30.23
C THR A 72 0.85 28.26 29.08
N LYS A 73 0.78 29.57 29.36
CA LYS A 73 1.27 30.63 28.50
C LYS A 73 2.76 30.50 28.32
N THR A 74 3.24 30.08 27.15
CA THR A 74 4.63 30.22 26.79
C THR A 74 4.77 31.18 25.63
N LYS A 75 5.43 32.28 25.89
CA LYS A 75 5.79 33.36 24.96
C LYS A 75 6.69 32.80 23.86
N VAL A 76 6.23 32.79 22.60
CA VAL A 76 7.04 32.35 21.47
C VAL A 76 7.98 33.48 21.08
N SER A 77 9.27 33.27 21.34
CA SER A 77 10.36 34.06 20.78
C SER A 77 10.67 33.51 19.39
N SER A 78 10.53 34.35 18.35
CA SER A 78 10.93 34.09 16.99
C SER A 78 12.45 34.06 16.90
N THR A 79 13.05 32.91 16.61
CA THR A 79 14.45 32.82 16.21
C THR A 79 14.58 31.93 14.98
N ALA A 80 15.33 32.46 14.00
CA ALA A 80 15.60 31.95 12.67
C ALA A 80 15.96 30.47 12.56
N GLY A 81 15.51 29.85 11.47
CA GLY A 81 16.22 28.83 10.71
C GLY A 81 16.92 27.70 11.47
N ARG A 82 16.19 26.86 12.23
CA ARG A 82 16.78 25.61 12.71
C ARG A 82 16.57 24.53 11.65
N ALA A 83 17.66 24.15 10.99
CA ALA A 83 17.69 22.95 10.17
C ALA A 83 17.04 21.78 10.96
N LYS A 84 15.98 21.19 10.42
CA LYS A 84 15.34 20.03 11.01
C LYS A 84 16.36 18.91 11.03
N THR A 85 17.01 18.68 12.19
CA THR A 85 17.82 17.48 12.39
C THR A 85 16.90 16.28 12.22
N ILE A 86 17.11 15.55 11.12
CA ILE A 86 16.41 14.29 10.88
C ILE A 86 16.94 13.32 11.93
N VAL A 87 16.17 13.05 12.97
CA VAL A 87 16.51 12.03 13.97
C VAL A 87 16.39 10.68 13.27
N ARG A 88 17.53 10.16 12.81
CA ARG A 88 17.62 8.82 12.21
C ARG A 88 17.43 7.79 13.31
N ARG A 89 16.41 6.97 13.15
CA ARG A 89 16.18 5.83 14.03
C ARG A 89 17.17 4.73 13.67
N PRO A 90 17.93 4.16 14.65
CA PRO A 90 18.86 3.06 14.36
C PRO A 90 18.12 1.87 13.74
N LEU A 91 18.79 1.16 12.81
CA LEU A 91 18.25 -0.07 12.27
C LEU A 91 18.24 -1.18 13.35
N PRO A 92 17.28 -2.11 13.32
CA PRO A 92 17.29 -3.28 14.18
C PRO A 92 18.57 -4.11 13.98
N ALA A 93 19.14 -4.65 15.08
CA ALA A 93 20.41 -5.39 15.06
C ALA A 93 20.36 -6.69 14.24
N ASN A 94 19.16 -7.19 13.91
CA ASN A 94 18.96 -8.41 13.14
C ASN A 94 18.87 -8.20 11.62
N VAL A 95 19.10 -6.97 11.14
CA VAL A 95 19.13 -6.67 9.69
C VAL A 95 20.47 -7.12 9.12
N PRO A 96 20.50 -7.95 8.04
CA PRO A 96 21.76 -8.34 7.38
C PRO A 96 22.57 -7.11 6.95
N ALA A 97 23.89 -7.15 7.10
CA ALA A 97 24.77 -6.00 6.83
C ALA A 97 24.59 -5.41 5.42
N GLN A 98 24.43 -6.26 4.40
CA GLN A 98 24.16 -5.82 3.02
C GLN A 98 22.84 -5.03 2.93
N MET A 99 21.77 -5.53 3.54
CA MET A 99 20.48 -4.84 3.54
C MET A 99 20.53 -3.55 4.35
N ALA A 100 21.25 -3.54 5.46
CA ALA A 100 21.50 -2.32 6.23
C ALA A 100 22.18 -1.25 5.37
N ALA A 101 23.17 -1.61 4.56
CA ALA A 101 23.84 -0.69 3.63
C ALA A 101 22.87 -0.14 2.57
N VAL A 102 21.98 -0.98 2.01
CA VAL A 102 20.94 -0.54 1.06
C VAL A 102 20.00 0.48 1.72
N ILE A 103 19.50 0.19 2.92
CA ILE A 103 18.59 1.08 3.65
C ILE A 103 19.27 2.42 3.99
N GLU A 104 20.51 2.37 4.49
CA GLU A 104 21.25 3.60 4.82
C GLU A 104 21.56 4.42 3.56
N THR A 105 21.83 3.75 2.43
CA THR A 105 21.98 4.44 1.14
C THR A 105 20.67 5.14 0.74
N ALA A 106 19.53 4.45 0.81
CA ALA A 106 18.23 5.06 0.55
C ALA A 106 17.97 6.25 1.46
N ARG A 107 18.25 6.13 2.76
CA ARG A 107 18.14 7.21 3.76
C ARG A 107 19.06 8.41 3.44
N SER A 108 20.22 8.15 2.84
CA SER A 108 21.14 9.23 2.43
C SER A 108 20.53 10.16 1.38
N TYR A 109 19.52 9.69 0.63
CA TYR A 109 18.78 10.48 -0.36
C TYR A 109 17.60 11.26 0.22
N GLN A 110 17.29 11.15 1.51
CA GLN A 110 16.17 11.90 2.12
C GLN A 110 16.25 13.39 1.78
N GLY A 111 15.09 13.97 1.40
CA GLY A 111 14.99 15.35 0.94
C GLY A 111 15.29 15.56 -0.54
N THR A 112 15.77 14.55 -1.29
CA THR A 112 15.91 14.65 -2.75
C THR A 112 14.53 14.85 -3.39
N PRO A 113 14.35 15.85 -4.28
CA PRO A 113 13.07 16.09 -4.91
C PRO A 113 12.65 14.95 -5.84
N TYR A 114 11.33 14.79 -6.04
CA TYR A 114 10.82 13.83 -7.01
C TYR A 114 11.10 14.29 -8.44
N LYS A 115 11.56 13.38 -9.29
CA LYS A 115 11.66 13.57 -10.73
C LYS A 115 11.38 12.25 -11.43
N PHE A 116 10.35 12.21 -12.27
CA PHE A 116 10.03 11.02 -13.04
C PHE A 116 11.22 10.59 -13.91
N GLY A 117 11.59 9.31 -13.87
CA GLY A 117 12.76 8.74 -14.55
C GLY A 117 14.12 9.12 -13.92
N GLY A 118 14.13 9.92 -12.85
CA GLY A 118 15.36 10.36 -12.20
C GLY A 118 16.00 9.32 -11.29
N THR A 119 17.34 9.39 -11.16
CA THR A 119 18.17 8.50 -10.33
C THR A 119 19.26 9.26 -9.57
N THR A 120 19.19 10.59 -9.52
CA THR A 120 20.25 11.42 -8.93
C THR A 120 19.73 12.28 -7.78
N ARG A 121 20.65 12.92 -7.03
CA ARG A 121 20.28 13.88 -5.95
C ARG A 121 19.60 15.16 -6.46
N GLN A 122 19.66 15.45 -7.78
CA GLN A 122 18.90 16.53 -8.40
C GLN A 122 17.43 16.16 -8.62
N GLY A 123 17.10 14.88 -8.51
CA GLY A 123 15.75 14.35 -8.58
C GLY A 123 15.73 12.85 -8.87
N MET A 124 14.85 12.14 -8.19
CA MET A 124 14.68 10.70 -8.39
C MET A 124 13.23 10.27 -8.25
N ASP A 125 12.84 9.22 -8.97
CA ASP A 125 11.55 8.59 -8.80
C ASP A 125 11.59 7.44 -7.77
N CYS A 126 10.44 6.83 -7.51
CA CYS A 126 10.29 5.80 -6.48
C CYS A 126 11.16 4.56 -6.77
N SER A 127 11.14 4.03 -7.99
CA SER A 127 11.93 2.87 -8.38
C SER A 127 13.41 3.21 -8.61
N GLY A 128 13.72 4.45 -9.02
CA GLY A 128 15.08 4.96 -9.14
C GLY A 128 15.80 5.07 -7.79
N LEU A 129 15.10 5.50 -6.73
CA LEU A 129 15.64 5.49 -5.38
C LEU A 129 16.12 4.09 -4.99
N LEU A 130 15.30 3.07 -5.22
CA LEU A 130 15.65 1.69 -4.88
C LEU A 130 16.75 1.16 -5.78
N HIS A 131 16.69 1.42 -7.08
CA HIS A 131 17.73 1.04 -8.03
C HIS A 131 19.11 1.55 -7.59
N GLU A 132 19.25 2.83 -7.26
CA GLU A 132 20.50 3.42 -6.78
C GLU A 132 20.91 2.88 -5.40
N SER A 133 19.95 2.58 -4.53
CA SER A 133 20.25 2.04 -3.20
C SER A 133 20.84 0.63 -3.25
N PHE A 134 20.35 -0.22 -4.15
CA PHE A 134 20.91 -1.57 -4.36
C PHE A 134 22.22 -1.52 -5.16
N ALA A 135 22.37 -0.59 -6.10
CA ALA A 135 23.62 -0.40 -6.85
C ALA A 135 24.81 -0.09 -5.93
N ALA A 136 24.58 0.56 -4.78
CA ALA A 136 25.61 0.86 -3.79
C ALA A 136 26.27 -0.39 -3.17
N ILE A 137 25.65 -1.56 -3.28
CA ILE A 137 26.19 -2.85 -2.87
C ILE A 137 26.47 -3.76 -4.08
N ASN A 138 26.60 -3.20 -5.27
CA ASN A 138 26.83 -3.88 -6.54
C ASN A 138 25.72 -4.87 -6.95
N ILE A 139 24.49 -4.65 -6.52
CA ILE A 139 23.32 -5.40 -6.94
C ILE A 139 22.48 -4.56 -7.89
N SER A 140 22.32 -5.04 -9.12
CA SER A 140 21.46 -4.41 -10.12
C SER A 140 20.04 -4.97 -10.00
N ILE A 141 19.09 -4.11 -9.71
CA ILE A 141 17.66 -4.43 -9.69
C ILE A 141 16.96 -3.82 -10.90
N PRO A 142 15.79 -4.33 -11.32
CA PRO A 142 15.04 -3.73 -12.42
C PRO A 142 14.76 -2.25 -12.21
N ARG A 143 14.68 -1.47 -13.32
CA ARG A 143 14.52 -0.01 -13.23
C ARG A 143 13.08 0.40 -12.89
N SER A 144 12.08 -0.32 -13.37
CA SER A 144 10.68 0.06 -13.17
C SER A 144 10.05 -0.61 -11.96
N SER A 145 9.05 0.05 -11.33
CA SER A 145 8.32 -0.50 -10.19
C SER A 145 7.57 -1.80 -10.53
N ASN A 146 7.07 -1.95 -11.76
CA ASN A 146 6.39 -3.17 -12.19
C ASN A 146 7.34 -4.37 -12.28
N GLU A 147 8.53 -4.16 -12.83
CA GLU A 147 9.57 -5.21 -12.90
C GLU A 147 10.12 -5.53 -11.51
N GLN A 148 10.32 -4.51 -10.65
CA GLN A 148 10.71 -4.70 -9.25
C GLN A 148 9.67 -5.53 -8.48
N ALA A 149 8.39 -5.40 -8.81
CA ALA A 149 7.32 -6.20 -8.20
C ALA A 149 7.33 -7.68 -8.58
N ALA A 150 8.05 -8.04 -9.65
CA ALA A 150 8.33 -9.41 -10.07
C ALA A 150 9.70 -9.92 -9.59
N TRP A 151 10.54 -9.02 -9.03
CA TRP A 151 11.91 -9.31 -8.63
C TRP A 151 11.99 -9.60 -7.13
N GLY A 152 11.67 -10.82 -6.71
CA GLY A 152 11.72 -11.26 -5.33
C GLY A 152 10.62 -12.24 -4.98
N GLU A 153 10.65 -12.71 -3.73
CA GLU A 153 9.63 -13.62 -3.21
C GLU A 153 8.45 -12.84 -2.63
N PRO A 154 7.19 -13.24 -2.90
CA PRO A 154 6.03 -12.62 -2.29
C PRO A 154 6.08 -12.67 -0.77
N VAL A 155 5.76 -11.55 -0.12
CA VAL A 155 5.74 -11.43 1.34
C VAL A 155 4.34 -11.01 1.78
N ARG A 156 3.82 -11.69 2.81
CA ARG A 156 2.57 -11.29 3.45
C ARG A 156 2.80 -10.03 4.31
N PRO A 157 1.82 -9.11 4.43
CA PRO A 157 1.99 -7.88 5.20
C PRO A 157 2.44 -8.08 6.65
N GLN A 158 2.02 -9.19 7.30
CA GLN A 158 2.42 -9.52 8.67
C GLN A 158 3.86 -10.03 8.80
N ASP A 159 4.49 -10.41 7.70
CA ASP A 159 5.85 -10.96 7.66
C ASP A 159 6.88 -9.95 7.14
N LEU A 160 6.46 -8.68 7.00
CA LEU A 160 7.34 -7.61 6.52
C LEU A 160 8.56 -7.43 7.41
N ARG A 161 9.72 -7.21 6.77
CA ARG A 161 11.02 -6.97 7.41
C ARG A 161 11.73 -5.80 6.73
N PRO A 162 12.68 -5.15 7.39
CA PRO A 162 13.53 -4.17 6.74
C PRO A 162 14.18 -4.72 5.47
N GLY A 163 14.07 -3.96 4.37
CA GLY A 163 14.53 -4.34 3.05
C GLY A 163 13.45 -4.92 2.11
N ASP A 164 12.28 -5.31 2.61
CA ASP A 164 11.18 -5.73 1.76
C ASP A 164 10.66 -4.55 0.93
N LEU A 165 10.31 -4.81 -0.33
CA LEU A 165 9.72 -3.81 -1.22
C LEU A 165 8.20 -3.85 -1.12
N VAL A 166 7.58 -2.67 -0.98
CA VAL A 166 6.13 -2.49 -0.85
C VAL A 166 5.59 -1.70 -2.04
N PHE A 167 4.50 -2.18 -2.64
CA PHE A 167 3.96 -1.66 -3.90
C PHE A 167 2.55 -1.13 -3.72
N PHE A 168 2.28 0.00 -4.37
CA PHE A 168 1.03 0.74 -4.22
C PHE A 168 0.41 1.10 -5.57
N GLY A 169 -0.91 1.25 -5.57
CA GLY A 169 -1.67 1.79 -6.67
C GLY A 169 -1.91 3.29 -6.57
N ALA A 170 -2.33 3.90 -7.67
CA ALA A 170 -2.66 5.33 -7.71
C ALA A 170 -3.88 5.70 -6.85
N SER A 171 -4.82 4.78 -6.67
CA SER A 171 -6.06 4.99 -5.92
C SER A 171 -6.37 3.79 -5.01
N PRO A 172 -7.20 3.98 -3.97
CA PRO A 172 -7.65 2.88 -3.13
C PRO A 172 -8.27 1.74 -3.94
N GLY A 173 -7.82 0.50 -3.69
CA GLY A 173 -8.32 -0.70 -4.35
C GLY A 173 -7.83 -0.92 -5.79
N SER A 174 -6.91 -0.09 -6.31
CA SER A 174 -6.24 -0.32 -7.60
C SER A 174 -5.41 -1.60 -7.55
N SER A 175 -5.42 -2.37 -8.65
CA SER A 175 -4.52 -3.51 -8.88
C SER A 175 -3.29 -3.13 -9.72
N THR A 176 -3.27 -1.92 -10.29
CA THR A 176 -2.16 -1.43 -11.11
C THR A 176 -1.10 -0.78 -10.23
N ILE A 177 0.12 -1.31 -10.26
CA ILE A 177 1.26 -0.77 -9.54
C ILE A 177 1.72 0.53 -10.21
N THR A 178 1.77 1.60 -9.42
CA THR A 178 2.26 2.91 -9.86
C THR A 178 3.34 3.48 -8.95
N HIS A 179 3.59 2.82 -7.81
CA HIS A 179 4.52 3.31 -6.81
C HIS A 179 5.17 2.17 -6.03
N VAL A 180 6.39 2.40 -5.54
CA VAL A 180 7.16 1.47 -4.74
C VAL A 180 7.93 2.19 -3.63
N GLY A 181 8.13 1.49 -2.52
CA GLY A 181 9.02 1.88 -1.44
C GLY A 181 9.70 0.67 -0.83
N MET A 182 10.63 0.89 0.09
CA MET A 182 11.35 -0.15 0.81
C MET A 182 11.13 -0.01 2.31
N VAL A 183 10.79 -1.10 2.97
CA VAL A 183 10.63 -1.14 4.44
C VAL A 183 11.96 -0.82 5.10
N THR A 184 11.95 0.13 6.02
CA THR A 184 13.13 0.52 6.81
C THR A 184 13.05 0.05 8.27
N GLU A 185 11.83 -0.12 8.78
CA GLU A 185 11.56 -0.63 10.12
C GLU A 185 10.26 -1.43 10.11
N ALA A 186 10.23 -2.56 10.80
CA ALA A 186 9.02 -3.35 11.00
C ALA A 186 8.96 -3.84 12.45
N SER A 187 7.88 -3.48 13.13
CA SER A 187 7.52 -3.94 14.46
C SER A 187 6.04 -4.38 14.47
N PRO A 188 5.57 -5.07 15.51
CA PRO A 188 4.15 -5.43 15.61
C PRO A 188 3.20 -4.22 15.58
N GLU A 189 3.68 -3.03 15.97
CA GLU A 189 2.90 -1.81 16.09
C GLU A 189 2.98 -0.92 14.85
N SER A 190 4.10 -0.98 14.10
CA SER A 190 4.34 -0.04 13.00
C SER A 190 5.35 -0.57 12.01
N VAL A 191 5.09 -0.32 10.73
CA VAL A 191 6.01 -0.51 9.62
C VAL A 191 6.35 0.83 9.00
N GLN A 192 7.64 1.20 8.99
CA GLN A 192 8.13 2.38 8.30
C GLN A 192 8.72 1.97 6.96
N PHE A 193 8.52 2.79 5.94
CA PHE A 193 9.11 2.57 4.63
C PHE A 193 9.60 3.88 4.01
N ILE A 194 10.70 3.80 3.25
CA ILE A 194 11.27 4.91 2.50
C ILE A 194 10.85 4.84 1.04
N HIS A 195 10.52 5.98 0.47
CA HIS A 195 10.13 6.10 -0.94
C HIS A 195 10.36 7.52 -1.45
N SER A 196 10.34 7.72 -2.78
CA SER A 196 10.31 9.05 -3.37
C SER A 196 8.86 9.44 -3.66
N SER A 197 8.28 10.29 -2.81
CA SER A 197 6.94 10.85 -2.96
C SER A 197 6.92 11.91 -4.04
N SER A 198 5.90 11.90 -4.91
CA SER A 198 5.74 12.92 -5.97
C SER A 198 5.57 14.35 -5.43
N SER A 199 5.14 14.52 -4.18
CA SER A 199 4.91 15.82 -3.56
C SER A 199 5.98 16.21 -2.52
N LEU A 200 6.63 15.23 -1.87
CA LEU A 200 7.56 15.48 -0.76
C LEU A 200 9.01 15.10 -1.07
N GLY A 201 9.25 14.47 -2.23
CA GLY A 201 10.55 13.86 -2.52
C GLY A 201 10.82 12.62 -1.68
N VAL A 202 12.08 12.31 -1.42
CA VAL A 202 12.47 11.12 -0.65
C VAL A 202 12.20 11.32 0.83
N VAL A 203 11.28 10.49 1.36
CA VAL A 203 10.81 10.54 2.76
C VAL A 203 10.54 9.14 3.30
N GLU A 204 10.52 9.01 4.63
CA GLU A 204 9.97 7.83 5.32
C GLU A 204 8.54 8.11 5.78
N ASN A 205 7.67 7.13 5.63
CA ASN A 205 6.28 7.18 6.08
C ASN A 205 5.85 5.88 6.74
N ALA A 206 4.83 5.97 7.60
CA ALA A 206 4.17 4.79 8.16
C ALA A 206 3.25 4.14 7.13
N LEU A 207 3.38 2.80 6.96
CA LEU A 207 2.54 2.01 6.08
C LEU A 207 1.08 1.99 6.55
N GLU A 208 0.85 2.09 7.86
CA GLU A 208 -0.47 2.09 8.50
C GLU A 208 -1.26 3.39 8.29
N SER A 209 -0.67 4.41 7.64
CA SER A 209 -1.46 5.60 7.30
C SER A 209 -2.60 5.23 6.34
N ASP A 210 -3.78 5.84 6.52
CA ASP A 210 -4.95 5.59 5.66
C ASP A 210 -4.62 5.70 4.16
N TYR A 211 -3.70 6.62 3.82
CA TYR A 211 -3.28 6.87 2.45
C TYR A 211 -2.57 5.66 1.83
N TYR A 212 -1.54 5.13 2.49
CA TYR A 212 -0.74 4.03 1.94
C TYR A 212 -1.45 2.69 2.11
N LEU A 213 -2.07 2.47 3.26
CA LEU A 213 -2.75 1.21 3.54
C LEU A 213 -3.90 0.93 2.54
N SER A 214 -4.67 1.97 2.17
CA SER A 214 -5.77 1.84 1.19
C SER A 214 -5.28 1.58 -0.24
N ARG A 215 -4.02 1.88 -0.54
CA ARG A 215 -3.39 1.74 -1.86
C ARG A 215 -2.42 0.56 -1.95
N PHE A 216 -2.13 -0.10 -0.84
CA PHE A 216 -1.23 -1.24 -0.80
C PHE A 216 -1.74 -2.38 -1.70
N ILE A 217 -0.84 -2.92 -2.54
CA ILE A 217 -1.15 -4.02 -3.47
C ILE A 217 -0.47 -5.30 -3.03
N LYS A 218 0.85 -5.25 -2.84
CA LYS A 218 1.68 -6.42 -2.49
C LYS A 218 3.02 -6.00 -1.92
N ALA A 219 3.74 -6.97 -1.38
CA ALA A 219 5.15 -6.83 -1.04
C ALA A 219 5.96 -7.99 -1.60
N VAL A 220 7.25 -7.74 -1.84
CA VAL A 220 8.22 -8.79 -2.20
C VAL A 220 9.49 -8.63 -1.40
N ARG A 221 10.16 -9.75 -1.12
CA ARG A 221 11.50 -9.80 -0.52
C ARG A 221 12.53 -9.95 -1.60
N PRO A 222 13.48 -9.01 -1.74
CA PRO A 222 14.57 -9.11 -2.68
C PRO A 222 15.39 -10.39 -2.47
N ARG A 223 15.85 -10.99 -3.57
CA ARG A 223 16.86 -12.06 -3.54
C ARG A 223 18.24 -11.41 -3.53
N LEU A 224 18.95 -11.55 -2.43
CA LEU A 224 20.32 -11.06 -2.25
C LEU A 224 21.30 -12.23 -2.37
#